data_94b8ba9d75f460f9fb8d5495f30d270a
#
_entry.id   94b8ba9d75f460f9fb8d5495f30d270a
#
_cell.length_a   1.000
_cell.length_b   1.000
_cell.length_c   1.000
_cell.angle_alpha   90.00
_cell.angle_beta   90.00
_cell.angle_gamma   90.00
#
_symmetry.space_group_name_H-M   'P 1'
#
loop_
_entity.id
_entity.type
_entity.pdbx_description
1 polymer ?
#
loop_
_entity_poly.entity_id
_entity_poly.type
_entity_poly.pdbx_seq_one_letter_code
_entity_poly.pdbx_strand_id
1 'polypeptide(L)'
;MAEYWDLYDADRKTLGRTIKRGDAFAEGEYYVCCEVWIRNSEGKFLMTQRHPDKKAGGLWEFTGGGVLAGETTKQAAIREVQEEMGLWIEEPELSLLEVYQHKNYFMDIFVIQKDVDESALTLQPDEVVDAKWVSHEALLQMIEEKQTVWSVGLRYQKYCGLLV
;
A
#
# COMPACT_ATOMS: atom_id res chain seq x y z
N MET A 1 -7.98 -19.14 -0.42
CA MET A 1 -6.68 -19.87 -0.32
C MET A 1 -5.81 -19.16 0.69
N ALA A 2 -5.04 -19.91 1.47
CA ALA A 2 -4.15 -19.30 2.48
C ALA A 2 -2.99 -18.55 1.78
N GLU A 3 -2.70 -17.35 2.26
CA GLU A 3 -1.56 -16.57 1.80
C GLU A 3 -0.35 -16.85 2.69
N TYR A 4 0.82 -16.90 2.07
CA TYR A 4 2.10 -17.06 2.74
C TYR A 4 3.03 -15.92 2.37
N TRP A 5 3.83 -15.47 3.32
CA TRP A 5 4.84 -14.45 3.16
C TRP A 5 6.22 -15.01 3.43
N ASP A 6 7.21 -14.60 2.65
CA ASP A 6 8.61 -14.87 2.96
C ASP A 6 9.03 -14.12 4.22
N LEU A 7 9.87 -14.76 5.04
CA LEU A 7 10.42 -14.17 6.24
C LEU A 7 11.85 -13.66 6.03
N TYR A 8 12.13 -12.54 6.67
CA TYR A 8 13.39 -11.82 6.62
C TYR A 8 13.87 -11.48 8.04
N ASP A 9 15.16 -11.22 8.19
CA ASP A 9 15.74 -10.64 9.40
C ASP A 9 15.65 -9.11 9.39
N ALA A 10 16.19 -8.46 10.44
CA ALA A 10 16.19 -7.00 10.57
C ALA A 10 17.02 -6.26 9.51
N ASP A 11 17.94 -6.94 8.84
CA ASP A 11 18.74 -6.43 7.72
C ASP A 11 18.12 -6.75 6.36
N ARG A 12 16.85 -7.24 6.36
CA ARG A 12 16.10 -7.66 5.18
C ARG A 12 16.77 -8.79 4.40
N LYS A 13 17.50 -9.67 5.08
CA LYS A 13 18.01 -10.91 4.50
C LYS A 13 17.00 -12.03 4.69
N THR A 14 16.80 -12.84 3.65
CA THR A 14 15.85 -13.94 3.72
C THR A 14 16.25 -14.95 4.80
N LEU A 15 15.24 -15.42 5.56
CA LEU A 15 15.39 -16.52 6.51
C LEU A 15 15.16 -17.89 5.85
N GLY A 16 14.85 -17.95 4.55
CA GLY A 16 14.64 -19.20 3.80
C GLY A 16 13.39 -19.97 4.22
N ARG A 17 12.43 -19.32 4.87
CA ARG A 17 11.15 -19.90 5.31
C ARG A 17 10.01 -18.90 5.18
N THR A 18 8.80 -19.39 5.23
CA THR A 18 7.59 -18.61 5.09
C THR A 18 6.75 -18.63 6.38
N ILE A 19 5.83 -17.67 6.47
CA ILE A 19 4.79 -17.63 7.50
C ILE A 19 3.42 -17.52 6.81
N LYS A 20 2.43 -18.18 7.39
CA LYS A 20 1.04 -18.02 6.94
C LYS A 20 0.49 -16.70 7.46
N ARG A 21 -0.25 -15.98 6.61
CA ARG A 21 -0.94 -14.74 7.00
C ARG A 21 -1.85 -15.00 8.19
N GLY A 22 -1.65 -14.23 9.25
CA GLY A 22 -2.40 -14.34 10.51
C GLY A 22 -1.67 -15.11 11.62
N ASP A 23 -0.60 -15.83 11.30
CA ASP A 23 0.23 -16.47 12.32
C ASP A 23 1.09 -15.44 13.06
N ALA A 24 1.51 -15.77 14.27
CA ALA A 24 2.34 -14.91 15.10
C ALA A 24 3.81 -14.96 14.66
N PHE A 25 4.42 -13.78 14.55
CA PHE A 25 5.86 -13.63 14.27
C PHE A 25 6.69 -13.89 15.52
N ALA A 26 7.81 -14.57 15.36
CA ALA A 26 8.82 -14.65 16.40
C ALA A 26 9.63 -13.33 16.44
N GLU A 27 10.38 -13.14 17.54
CA GLU A 27 11.29 -12.00 17.63
C GLU A 27 12.37 -12.08 16.55
N GLY A 28 12.61 -10.93 15.88
CA GLY A 28 13.56 -10.83 14.78
C GLY A 28 13.06 -11.32 13.42
N GLU A 29 11.78 -11.70 13.32
CA GLU A 29 11.14 -12.04 12.05
C GLU A 29 10.41 -10.85 11.46
N TYR A 30 10.63 -10.61 10.17
CA TYR A 30 10.03 -9.54 9.39
C TYR A 30 9.39 -10.09 8.12
N TYR A 31 8.31 -9.45 7.68
CA TYR A 31 7.75 -9.66 6.35
C TYR A 31 7.82 -8.36 5.53
N VAL A 32 7.46 -8.42 4.27
CA VAL A 32 7.52 -7.27 3.37
C VAL A 32 6.12 -6.93 2.88
N CYS A 33 5.82 -5.64 2.85
CA CYS A 33 4.62 -5.06 2.26
C CYS A 33 5.00 -4.06 1.17
N CYS A 34 4.05 -3.72 0.33
CA CYS A 34 4.15 -2.61 -0.59
C CYS A 34 2.99 -1.64 -0.42
N GLU A 35 3.23 -0.38 -0.73
CA GLU A 35 2.24 0.68 -0.80
C GLU A 35 2.48 1.48 -2.07
N VAL A 36 1.44 1.82 -2.83
CA VAL A 36 1.55 2.52 -4.10
C VAL A 36 0.80 3.84 -4.02
N TRP A 37 1.55 4.94 -4.17
CA TRP A 37 1.02 6.30 -4.24
C TRP A 37 0.82 6.67 -5.70
N ILE A 38 -0.41 6.61 -6.17
CA ILE A 38 -0.77 6.99 -7.54
C ILE A 38 -1.04 8.49 -7.56
N ARG A 39 -0.24 9.24 -8.31
CA ARG A 39 -0.32 10.69 -8.43
C ARG A 39 -0.72 11.08 -9.85
N ASN A 40 -1.69 11.97 -10.01
CA ASN A 40 -2.09 12.45 -11.31
C ASN A 40 -1.31 13.73 -11.73
N SER A 41 -1.56 14.20 -12.95
CA SER A 41 -0.92 15.41 -13.50
C SER A 41 -1.28 16.70 -12.75
N GLU A 42 -2.40 16.70 -11.99
CA GLU A 42 -2.77 17.80 -11.09
C GLU A 42 -2.10 17.71 -9.71
N GLY A 43 -1.26 16.71 -9.48
CA GLY A 43 -0.60 16.47 -8.19
C GLY A 43 -1.48 15.87 -7.11
N LYS A 44 -2.68 15.38 -7.44
CA LYS A 44 -3.58 14.69 -6.52
C LYS A 44 -3.21 13.22 -6.39
N PHE A 45 -3.56 12.62 -5.26
CA PHE A 45 -3.33 11.21 -4.96
C PHE A 45 -4.63 10.42 -5.03
N LEU A 46 -4.57 9.22 -5.61
CA LEU A 46 -5.70 8.29 -5.62
C LEU A 46 -5.74 7.53 -4.29
N MET A 47 -6.81 7.74 -3.54
CA MET A 47 -7.05 7.06 -2.27
C MET A 47 -8.18 6.05 -2.42
N THR A 48 -8.10 4.95 -1.70
CA THR A 48 -9.15 3.93 -1.62
C THR A 48 -9.73 3.87 -0.22
N GLN A 49 -11.03 3.57 -0.11
CA GLN A 49 -11.71 3.40 1.17
C GLN A 49 -11.89 1.91 1.47
N ARG A 50 -11.42 1.49 2.64
CA ARG A 50 -11.49 0.09 3.08
C ARG A 50 -12.93 -0.37 3.29
N HIS A 51 -13.22 -1.60 2.91
CA HIS A 51 -14.52 -2.22 3.20
C HIS A 51 -14.81 -2.15 4.72
N PRO A 52 -16.06 -1.83 5.14
CA PRO A 52 -16.43 -1.70 6.56
C PRO A 52 -16.09 -2.93 7.42
N ASP A 53 -16.16 -4.13 6.86
CA ASP A 53 -15.92 -5.38 7.58
C ASP A 53 -14.44 -5.69 7.80
N LYS A 54 -13.55 -4.89 7.23
CA LYS A 54 -12.11 -5.05 7.42
C LYS A 54 -11.62 -4.34 8.68
N LYS A 55 -10.44 -4.76 9.18
CA LYS A 55 -9.74 -3.98 10.20
C LYS A 55 -9.51 -2.56 9.68
N ALA A 56 -9.80 -1.55 10.50
CA ALA A 56 -9.82 -0.15 10.13
C ALA A 56 -10.80 0.16 8.97
N GLY A 57 -11.93 -0.57 8.93
CA GLY A 57 -12.98 -0.39 7.91
C GLY A 57 -13.52 1.02 7.84
N GLY A 58 -13.85 1.48 6.63
CA GLY A 58 -14.33 2.83 6.37
C GLY A 58 -13.26 3.91 6.30
N LEU A 59 -12.00 3.61 6.68
CA LEU A 59 -10.90 4.56 6.59
C LEU A 59 -10.26 4.53 5.19
N TRP A 60 -9.63 5.65 4.85
CA TRP A 60 -8.96 5.86 3.58
C TRP A 60 -7.48 5.48 3.65
N GLU A 61 -6.96 4.91 2.57
CA GLU A 61 -5.58 4.47 2.46
C GLU A 61 -5.07 4.58 1.01
N PHE A 62 -3.77 4.40 0.83
CA PHE A 62 -3.21 4.06 -0.47
C PHE A 62 -3.37 2.55 -0.71
N THR A 63 -3.45 2.16 -1.99
CA THR A 63 -3.47 0.74 -2.34
C THR A 63 -2.16 0.06 -1.96
N GLY A 64 -2.23 -1.20 -1.58
CA GLY A 64 -1.07 -1.98 -1.22
C GLY A 64 -1.42 -3.21 -0.40
N GLY A 65 -0.41 -3.99 -0.08
CA GLY A 65 -0.59 -5.21 0.69
C GLY A 65 0.69 -5.98 0.95
N GLY A 66 0.54 -7.17 1.49
CA GLY A 66 1.66 -8.07 1.77
C GLY A 66 2.25 -8.67 0.49
N VAL A 67 3.56 -8.77 0.46
CA VAL A 67 4.29 -9.44 -0.63
C VAL A 67 4.18 -10.95 -0.40
N LEU A 68 3.57 -11.65 -1.36
CA LEU A 68 3.41 -13.10 -1.26
C LEU A 68 4.75 -13.81 -1.42
N ALA A 69 4.86 -15.00 -0.85
CA ALA A 69 6.06 -15.83 -0.96
C ALA A 69 6.46 -16.02 -2.43
N GLY A 70 7.71 -15.69 -2.75
CA GLY A 70 8.26 -15.75 -4.10
C GLY A 70 7.98 -14.54 -5.00
N GLU A 71 7.17 -13.56 -4.55
CA GLU A 71 7.00 -12.30 -5.28
C GLU A 71 8.14 -11.31 -4.99
N THR A 72 8.44 -10.44 -5.96
CA THR A 72 9.13 -9.18 -5.70
C THR A 72 8.13 -8.14 -5.19
N THR A 73 8.61 -7.07 -4.54
CA THR A 73 7.71 -5.99 -4.07
C THR A 73 7.01 -5.28 -5.22
N LYS A 74 7.66 -5.15 -6.38
CA LYS A 74 7.05 -4.59 -7.59
C LYS A 74 5.95 -5.49 -8.15
N GLN A 75 6.15 -6.80 -8.17
CA GLN A 75 5.11 -7.75 -8.58
C GLN A 75 3.90 -7.66 -7.65
N ALA A 76 4.12 -7.61 -6.34
CA ALA A 76 3.05 -7.41 -5.37
C ALA A 76 2.31 -6.08 -5.60
N ALA A 77 3.04 -4.98 -5.84
CA ALA A 77 2.44 -3.68 -6.12
C ALA A 77 1.53 -3.70 -7.36
N ILE A 78 1.98 -4.34 -8.45
CA ILE A 78 1.19 -4.50 -9.68
C ILE A 78 -0.07 -5.33 -9.39
N ARG A 79 0.07 -6.45 -8.68
CA ARG A 79 -1.05 -7.34 -8.32
C ARG A 79 -2.08 -6.60 -7.46
N GLU A 80 -1.66 -5.91 -6.41
CA GLU A 80 -2.57 -5.19 -5.49
C GLU A 80 -3.34 -4.07 -6.22
N VAL A 81 -2.66 -3.27 -7.04
CA VAL A 81 -3.32 -2.20 -7.83
C VAL A 81 -4.36 -2.78 -8.77
N GLN A 82 -4.05 -3.91 -9.42
CA GLN A 82 -4.98 -4.58 -10.31
C GLN A 82 -6.16 -5.20 -9.54
N GLU A 83 -5.90 -5.90 -8.45
CA GLU A 83 -6.94 -6.57 -7.67
C GLU A 83 -7.91 -5.57 -7.04
N GLU A 84 -7.38 -4.53 -6.40
CA GLU A 84 -8.21 -3.55 -5.67
C GLU A 84 -8.96 -2.58 -6.57
N MET A 85 -8.38 -2.18 -7.70
CA MET A 85 -8.91 -1.09 -8.55
C MET A 85 -9.11 -1.46 -10.02
N GLY A 86 -8.71 -2.66 -10.45
CA GLY A 86 -8.77 -3.05 -11.86
C GLY A 86 -7.83 -2.24 -12.76
N LEU A 87 -6.85 -1.55 -12.18
CA LEU A 87 -5.93 -0.69 -12.90
C LEU A 87 -4.66 -1.44 -13.29
N TRP A 88 -4.33 -1.42 -14.58
CA TRP A 88 -3.08 -1.99 -15.08
C TRP A 88 -1.94 -1.00 -15.00
N ILE A 89 -0.86 -1.45 -14.38
CA ILE A 89 0.42 -0.73 -14.32
C ILE A 89 1.55 -1.68 -14.72
N GLU A 90 2.64 -1.10 -15.22
CA GLU A 90 3.82 -1.86 -15.61
C GLU A 90 4.97 -1.59 -14.64
N GLU A 91 5.88 -2.55 -14.49
CA GLU A 91 6.99 -2.44 -13.56
C GLU A 91 7.84 -1.17 -13.74
N PRO A 92 8.14 -0.70 -14.99
CA PRO A 92 8.88 0.55 -15.18
C PRO A 92 8.18 1.82 -14.69
N GLU A 93 6.85 1.79 -14.51
CA GLU A 93 6.10 2.93 -13.95
C GLU A 93 6.34 3.10 -12.45
N LEU A 94 6.76 2.04 -11.75
CA LEU A 94 6.98 2.03 -10.31
C LEU A 94 8.34 2.64 -9.95
N SER A 95 8.33 3.77 -9.28
CA SER A 95 9.51 4.40 -8.70
C SER A 95 9.50 4.19 -7.18
N LEU A 96 10.56 3.58 -6.64
CA LEU A 96 10.70 3.44 -5.19
C LEU A 96 10.93 4.83 -4.57
N LEU A 97 10.02 5.26 -3.70
CA LEU A 97 10.13 6.51 -2.96
C LEU A 97 10.96 6.32 -1.70
N GLU A 98 10.62 5.32 -0.91
CA GLU A 98 11.28 5.05 0.38
C GLU A 98 10.98 3.63 0.85
N VAL A 99 11.81 3.13 1.75
CA VAL A 99 11.58 1.89 2.51
C VAL A 99 11.32 2.26 3.96
N TYR A 100 10.14 1.95 4.44
CA TYR A 100 9.75 2.18 5.84
C TYR A 100 9.86 0.87 6.62
N GLN A 101 10.61 0.88 7.72
CA GLN A 101 10.71 -0.27 8.63
C GLN A 101 9.95 0.03 9.92
N HIS A 102 9.09 -0.89 10.34
CA HIS A 102 8.33 -0.76 11.57
C HIS A 102 8.06 -2.12 12.19
N LYS A 103 8.34 -2.26 13.50
CA LYS A 103 8.12 -3.51 14.25
C LYS A 103 8.66 -4.74 13.50
N ASN A 104 7.79 -5.44 12.79
CA ASN A 104 8.06 -6.71 12.14
C ASN A 104 7.82 -6.69 10.63
N TYR A 105 7.81 -5.51 10.00
CA TYR A 105 7.68 -5.42 8.54
C TYR A 105 8.54 -4.32 7.92
N PHE A 106 8.86 -4.52 6.65
CA PHE A 106 9.36 -3.49 5.73
C PHE A 106 8.23 -3.10 4.78
N MET A 107 8.06 -1.82 4.55
CA MET A 107 7.10 -1.29 3.58
C MET A 107 7.85 -0.59 2.46
N ASP A 108 7.81 -1.15 1.25
CA ASP A 108 8.31 -0.49 0.06
C ASP A 108 7.22 0.45 -0.46
N ILE A 109 7.49 1.76 -0.41
CA ILE A 109 6.57 2.79 -0.87
C ILE A 109 6.96 3.16 -2.30
N PHE A 110 6.07 2.89 -3.24
CA PHE A 110 6.23 3.25 -4.64
C PHE A 110 5.37 4.45 -5.00
N VAL A 111 5.84 5.24 -5.96
CA VAL A 111 5.07 6.31 -6.60
C VAL A 111 4.94 6.01 -8.08
N ILE A 112 3.75 6.24 -8.62
CA ILE A 112 3.51 6.25 -10.06
C ILE A 112 2.80 7.55 -10.47
N GLN A 113 3.09 7.99 -11.69
CA GLN A 113 2.38 9.12 -12.33
C GLN A 113 1.36 8.53 -13.32
N LYS A 114 0.08 8.72 -13.04
CA LYS A 114 -0.97 8.17 -13.89
C LYS A 114 -2.25 8.97 -13.78
N ASP A 115 -2.76 9.43 -14.91
CA ASP A 115 -4.08 10.01 -15.01
C ASP A 115 -5.09 8.88 -15.31
N VAL A 116 -6.06 8.71 -14.44
CA VAL A 116 -7.15 7.76 -14.62
C VAL A 116 -8.46 8.38 -14.15
N ASP A 117 -9.52 8.13 -14.89
CA ASP A 117 -10.86 8.53 -14.46
C ASP A 117 -11.35 7.55 -13.38
N GLU A 118 -11.88 8.07 -12.28
CA GLU A 118 -12.44 7.25 -11.19
C GLU A 118 -13.50 6.28 -11.71
N SER A 119 -14.28 6.70 -12.72
CA SER A 119 -15.33 5.87 -13.34
C SER A 119 -14.78 4.67 -14.13
N ALA A 120 -13.50 4.69 -14.50
CA ALA A 120 -12.84 3.58 -15.20
C ALA A 120 -12.29 2.52 -14.25
N LEU A 121 -12.32 2.76 -12.93
CA LEU A 121 -11.85 1.81 -11.93
C LEU A 121 -12.90 0.70 -11.71
N THR A 122 -12.40 -0.52 -11.49
CA THR A 122 -13.20 -1.67 -11.05
C THR A 122 -12.76 -2.05 -9.65
N LEU A 123 -13.50 -1.60 -8.65
CA LEU A 123 -13.17 -1.84 -7.26
C LEU A 123 -13.47 -3.29 -6.86
N GLN A 124 -12.59 -3.89 -6.08
CA GLN A 124 -12.78 -5.22 -5.49
C GLN A 124 -13.79 -5.13 -4.32
N PRO A 125 -15.01 -5.69 -4.45
CA PRO A 125 -16.11 -5.36 -3.55
C PRO A 125 -15.86 -5.70 -2.07
N ASP A 126 -15.10 -6.77 -1.81
CA ASP A 126 -14.84 -7.24 -0.44
C ASP A 126 -13.63 -6.51 0.22
N GLU A 127 -12.92 -5.70 -0.55
CA GLU A 127 -11.71 -5.01 -0.11
C GLU A 127 -11.89 -3.49 -0.08
N VAL A 128 -12.45 -2.92 -1.14
CA VAL A 128 -12.51 -1.48 -1.40
C VAL A 128 -13.93 -1.09 -1.79
N VAL A 129 -14.48 -0.09 -1.11
CA VAL A 129 -15.85 0.39 -1.37
C VAL A 129 -15.91 1.70 -2.12
N ASP A 130 -14.82 2.46 -2.15
CA ASP A 130 -14.75 3.75 -2.85
C ASP A 130 -13.31 4.09 -3.22
N ALA A 131 -13.14 4.96 -4.20
CA ALA A 131 -11.86 5.54 -4.60
C ALA A 131 -12.05 7.00 -5.02
N LYS A 132 -11.11 7.88 -4.67
CA LYS A 132 -11.18 9.29 -5.04
C LYS A 132 -9.79 9.91 -5.17
N TRP A 133 -9.69 10.93 -6.01
CA TRP A 133 -8.55 11.81 -6.09
C TRP A 133 -8.59 12.85 -4.97
N VAL A 134 -7.47 12.99 -4.25
CA VAL A 134 -7.35 13.85 -3.07
C VAL A 134 -6.14 14.77 -3.23
N SER A 135 -6.32 16.07 -3.06
CA SER A 135 -5.19 17.01 -3.05
C SER A 135 -4.30 16.81 -1.82
N HIS A 136 -3.08 17.33 -1.88
CA HIS A 136 -2.17 17.30 -0.72
C HIS A 136 -2.82 17.92 0.52
N GLU A 137 -3.42 19.10 0.38
CA GLU A 137 -4.07 19.83 1.48
C GLU A 137 -5.25 19.04 2.05
N ALA A 138 -6.09 18.48 1.17
CA ALA A 138 -7.22 17.67 1.60
C ALA A 138 -6.77 16.39 2.31
N LEU A 139 -5.70 15.77 1.84
CA LEU A 139 -5.14 14.56 2.49
C LEU A 139 -4.57 14.88 3.88
N LEU A 140 -3.88 16.00 4.06
CA LEU A 140 -3.43 16.45 5.38
C LEU A 140 -4.62 16.69 6.32
N GLN A 141 -5.69 17.29 5.84
CA GLN A 141 -6.93 17.48 6.61
C GLN A 141 -7.56 16.14 6.98
N MET A 142 -7.66 15.20 6.04
CA MET A 142 -8.18 13.85 6.32
C MET A 142 -7.37 13.12 7.39
N ILE A 143 -6.05 13.30 7.41
CA ILE A 143 -5.17 12.72 8.44
C ILE A 143 -5.47 13.35 9.80
N GLU A 144 -5.59 14.68 9.87
CA GLU A 144 -5.92 15.40 11.11
C GLU A 144 -7.29 14.99 11.67
N GLU A 145 -8.27 14.82 10.78
CA GLU A 145 -9.63 14.38 11.12
C GLU A 145 -9.74 12.85 11.37
N LYS A 146 -8.64 12.12 11.31
CA LYS A 146 -8.57 10.66 11.52
C LYS A 146 -9.42 9.85 10.53
N GLN A 147 -9.56 10.34 9.32
CA GLN A 147 -10.26 9.67 8.23
C GLN A 147 -9.39 8.67 7.46
N THR A 148 -8.08 8.70 7.69
CA THR A 148 -7.13 7.75 7.08
C THR A 148 -6.72 6.66 8.07
N VAL A 149 -6.28 5.52 7.54
CA VAL A 149 -5.58 4.53 8.34
C VAL A 149 -4.37 5.22 9.00
N TRP A 150 -4.22 5.07 10.31
CA TRP A 150 -3.21 5.83 11.07
C TRP A 150 -1.78 5.69 10.51
N SER A 151 -1.38 4.47 10.17
CA SER A 151 -0.04 4.20 9.63
C SER A 151 0.19 4.80 8.25
N VAL A 152 -0.87 4.91 7.42
CA VAL A 152 -0.84 5.59 6.12
C VAL A 152 -0.59 7.08 6.31
N GLY A 153 -1.33 7.71 7.21
CA GLY A 153 -1.14 9.13 7.54
C GLY A 153 0.27 9.43 8.04
N LEU A 154 0.79 8.56 8.91
CA LEU A 154 2.16 8.69 9.44
C LEU A 154 3.21 8.63 8.32
N ARG A 155 3.12 7.67 7.41
CA ARG A 155 4.05 7.55 6.28
C ARG A 155 3.92 8.72 5.31
N TYR A 156 2.70 9.13 5.01
CA TYR A 156 2.49 10.28 4.11
C TYR A 156 3.12 11.55 4.66
N GLN A 157 2.86 11.91 5.91
CA GLN A 157 3.46 13.09 6.55
C GLN A 157 4.97 13.03 6.59
N LYS A 158 5.54 11.84 6.76
CA LYS A 158 6.99 11.64 6.81
C LYS A 158 7.67 11.80 5.46
N TYR A 159 7.03 11.35 4.37
CA TYR A 159 7.69 11.18 3.08
C TYR A 159 7.13 12.05 1.95
N CYS A 160 5.98 12.71 2.11
CA CYS A 160 5.40 13.52 1.04
C CYS A 160 6.33 14.65 0.53
N GLY A 161 7.22 15.15 1.40
CA GLY A 161 8.23 16.13 1.02
C GLY A 161 9.26 15.65 0.01
N LEU A 162 9.41 14.34 -0.18
CA LEU A 162 10.29 13.75 -1.20
C LEU A 162 9.70 13.83 -2.62
N LEU A 163 8.44 14.23 -2.76
CA LEU A 163 7.73 14.32 -4.04
C LEU A 163 7.82 15.71 -4.69
N VAL A 164 8.55 16.61 -4.09
CA VAL A 164 8.70 18.01 -4.58
C VAL A 164 9.82 18.11 -5.61
#